data_3eea3e00f73eb3a247eb359c3e161659
#
_entry.id   3eea3e00f73eb3a247eb359c3e161659
#
_cell.length_a   1.000
_cell.length_b   1.000
_cell.length_c   1.000
_cell.angle_alpha   90.00
_cell.angle_beta   90.00
_cell.angle_gamma   90.00
#
_symmetry.space_group_name_H-M   'P 1'
#
loop_
_entity.id
_entity.type
_entity.pdbx_description
1 polymer ?
#
loop_
_entity_poly.entity_id
_entity_poly.type
_entity_poly.pdbx_seq_one_letter_code
_entity_poly.pdbx_strand_id
1 'polypeptide(L)'
;PHGRIQTPAFIPVATQASVKAVLPESMAELGAQALLANAYHLYLQPGDDLLDEAGGLGAFMNWPGPTFTDSGGFQVMSLGSGFKKVIDMKGPGAPEGQGADDAVAPGKGRLANVDDDGVWFKSHLTGDRHRFTPEVSVGIQHNLGADIMFAFDELTTLHNSRGYQEEAL
;
A
#
# COMPACT_ATOMS: atom_id res chain seq x y z
N PRO A 1 1.85 -19.82 10.55
CA PRO A 1 1.53 -20.28 9.20
C PRO A 1 0.13 -20.87 9.15
N HIS A 2 -0.78 -20.19 8.43
CA HIS A 2 -2.21 -20.48 8.43
C HIS A 2 -2.65 -21.36 7.23
N GLY A 3 -1.70 -22.01 6.53
CA GLY A 3 -2.05 -22.93 5.47
C GLY A 3 -1.05 -22.97 4.32
N ARG A 4 -1.50 -23.54 3.19
CA ARG A 4 -0.73 -23.66 1.94
C ARG A 4 -1.43 -22.85 0.85
N ILE A 5 -0.63 -22.27 -0.04
CA ILE A 5 -1.10 -21.62 -1.25
C ILE A 5 -0.61 -22.43 -2.43
N GLN A 6 -1.52 -23.03 -3.18
CA GLN A 6 -1.20 -23.77 -4.39
C GLN A 6 -1.12 -22.79 -5.56
N THR A 7 0.03 -22.75 -6.20
CA THR A 7 0.25 -21.86 -7.36
C THR A 7 -0.08 -22.59 -8.68
N PRO A 8 -0.56 -21.82 -9.70
CA PRO A 8 -0.83 -20.39 -9.67
C PRO A 8 -2.02 -20.03 -8.79
N ALA A 9 -1.95 -18.92 -8.06
CA ALA A 9 -3.02 -18.47 -7.17
C ALA A 9 -3.32 -16.98 -7.40
N PHE A 10 -4.59 -16.62 -7.29
CA PHE A 10 -5.03 -15.24 -7.22
C PHE A 10 -5.21 -14.84 -5.76
N ILE A 11 -4.63 -13.72 -5.37
CA ILE A 11 -4.71 -13.18 -4.00
C ILE A 11 -5.65 -11.96 -4.00
N PRO A 12 -6.90 -12.10 -3.57
CA PRO A 12 -7.83 -10.99 -3.49
C PRO A 12 -7.36 -9.93 -2.48
N VAL A 13 -7.63 -8.66 -2.81
CA VAL A 13 -7.24 -7.54 -1.96
C VAL A 13 -8.38 -7.15 -1.01
N ALA A 14 -8.09 -7.21 0.27
CA ALA A 14 -8.97 -6.84 1.38
C ALA A 14 -8.45 -5.53 2.03
N THR A 15 -8.60 -4.42 1.34
CA THR A 15 -7.93 -3.13 1.61
C THR A 15 -7.95 -2.71 3.08
N GLN A 16 -9.11 -2.81 3.75
CA GLN A 16 -9.31 -2.48 5.16
C GLN A 16 -9.77 -3.72 5.93
N ALA A 17 -9.01 -4.82 5.83
CA ALA A 17 -9.36 -6.11 6.40
C ALA A 17 -10.75 -6.63 5.96
N SER A 18 -11.19 -6.24 4.77
CA SER A 18 -12.43 -6.74 4.17
C SER A 18 -12.37 -6.68 2.65
N VAL A 19 -12.81 -7.73 1.99
CA VAL A 19 -13.08 -7.71 0.55
C VAL A 19 -14.42 -7.02 0.35
N LYS A 20 -14.42 -5.89 -0.35
CA LYS A 20 -15.61 -5.04 -0.48
C LYS A 20 -16.81 -5.81 -1.01
N ALA A 21 -17.90 -5.77 -0.24
CA ALA A 21 -19.18 -6.43 -0.54
C ALA A 21 -19.14 -7.98 -0.62
N VAL A 22 -18.09 -8.60 -0.07
CA VAL A 22 -17.97 -10.07 -0.01
C VAL A 22 -17.63 -10.49 1.41
N LEU A 23 -18.36 -11.48 1.94
CA LEU A 23 -18.10 -12.05 3.27
C LEU A 23 -16.84 -12.94 3.22
N PRO A 24 -16.08 -13.03 4.32
CA PRO A 24 -14.89 -13.90 4.39
C PRO A 24 -15.21 -15.37 4.04
N GLU A 25 -16.32 -15.88 4.52
CA GLU A 25 -16.81 -17.24 4.23
C GLU A 25 -17.01 -17.45 2.72
N SER A 26 -17.60 -16.47 2.06
CA SER A 26 -17.82 -16.51 0.60
C SER A 26 -16.50 -16.49 -0.17
N MET A 27 -15.47 -15.81 0.35
CA MET A 27 -14.13 -15.83 -0.25
C MET A 27 -13.52 -17.23 -0.24
N ALA A 28 -13.67 -17.96 0.88
CA ALA A 28 -13.22 -19.34 0.99
C ALA A 28 -13.99 -20.27 0.04
N GLU A 29 -15.33 -20.12 -0.03
CA GLU A 29 -16.17 -20.89 -0.96
C GLU A 29 -15.83 -20.65 -2.43
N LEU A 30 -15.44 -19.44 -2.80
CA LEU A 30 -14.97 -19.06 -4.14
C LEU A 30 -13.56 -19.58 -4.45
N GLY A 31 -12.88 -20.20 -3.48
CA GLY A 31 -11.58 -20.81 -3.63
C GLY A 31 -10.39 -19.87 -3.41
N ALA A 32 -10.59 -18.72 -2.77
CA ALA A 32 -9.46 -17.91 -2.32
C ALA A 32 -8.64 -18.70 -1.31
N GLN A 33 -7.31 -18.71 -1.47
CA GLN A 33 -6.40 -19.43 -0.60
C GLN A 33 -5.64 -18.50 0.35
N ALA A 34 -5.58 -17.21 0.02
CA ALA A 34 -4.97 -16.17 0.82
C ALA A 34 -5.64 -14.82 0.51
N LEU A 35 -5.52 -13.87 1.42
CA LEU A 35 -6.00 -12.49 1.23
C LEU A 35 -4.85 -11.51 1.49
N LEU A 36 -4.86 -10.37 0.79
CA LEU A 36 -3.91 -9.28 1.01
C LEU A 36 -4.63 -8.08 1.61
N ALA A 37 -4.08 -7.50 2.67
CA ALA A 37 -4.56 -6.25 3.24
C ALA A 37 -3.49 -5.15 3.13
N ASN A 38 -3.94 -3.90 3.09
CA ASN A 38 -3.03 -2.77 2.90
C ASN A 38 -2.64 -2.16 4.25
N ALA A 39 -1.35 -2.23 4.59
CA ALA A 39 -0.80 -1.72 5.85
C ALA A 39 -1.09 -0.24 6.06
N TYR A 40 -0.93 0.60 5.04
CA TYR A 40 -1.23 2.03 5.12
C TYR A 40 -2.65 2.32 5.57
N HIS A 41 -3.64 1.65 5.01
CA HIS A 41 -5.05 1.88 5.35
C HIS A 41 -5.36 1.41 6.77
N LEU A 42 -4.85 0.26 7.16
CA LEU A 42 -5.06 -0.31 8.49
C LEU A 42 -4.34 0.46 9.59
N TYR A 43 -3.14 0.97 9.32
CA TYR A 43 -2.42 1.89 10.20
C TYR A 43 -3.22 3.16 10.48
N LEU A 44 -3.81 3.77 9.46
CA LEU A 44 -4.62 4.98 9.64
C LEU A 44 -5.97 4.69 10.29
N GLN A 45 -6.57 3.55 9.99
CA GLN A 45 -7.87 3.15 10.51
C GLN A 45 -8.10 1.65 10.33
N PRO A 46 -8.32 0.89 11.42
CA PRO A 46 -8.60 1.38 12.79
C PRO A 46 -7.35 1.65 13.64
N GLY A 47 -6.15 1.38 13.14
CA GLY A 47 -4.87 1.39 13.82
C GLY A 47 -4.32 -0.03 13.98
N ASP A 48 -3.02 -0.19 13.79
CA ASP A 48 -2.34 -1.49 13.84
C ASP A 48 -2.29 -2.06 15.27
N ASP A 49 -2.19 -1.20 16.29
CA ASP A 49 -2.26 -1.62 17.70
C ASP A 49 -3.59 -2.32 18.02
N LEU A 50 -4.72 -1.81 17.50
CA LEU A 50 -6.03 -2.42 17.71
C LEU A 50 -6.13 -3.80 17.03
N LEU A 51 -5.49 -3.94 15.85
CA LEU A 51 -5.47 -5.24 15.17
C LEU A 51 -4.60 -6.26 15.92
N ASP A 52 -3.49 -5.82 16.53
CA ASP A 52 -2.66 -6.68 17.38
C ASP A 52 -3.46 -7.15 18.61
N GLU A 53 -4.13 -6.25 19.31
CA GLU A 53 -5.02 -6.57 20.43
C GLU A 53 -6.15 -7.53 20.04
N ALA A 54 -6.66 -7.44 18.80
CA ALA A 54 -7.70 -8.32 18.27
C ALA A 54 -7.18 -9.73 17.87
N GLY A 55 -5.88 -9.98 17.98
CA GLY A 55 -5.26 -11.25 17.63
C GLY A 55 -4.77 -11.30 16.18
N GLY A 56 -4.50 -10.16 15.57
CA GLY A 56 -3.97 -10.01 14.23
C GLY A 56 -5.04 -9.98 13.13
N LEU A 57 -4.57 -9.76 11.92
CA LEU A 57 -5.40 -9.55 10.72
C LEU A 57 -6.37 -10.70 10.45
N GLY A 58 -5.91 -11.95 10.55
CA GLY A 58 -6.75 -13.13 10.31
C GLY A 58 -7.93 -13.21 11.27
N ALA A 59 -7.69 -12.99 12.58
CA ALA A 59 -8.74 -12.98 13.59
C ALA A 59 -9.71 -11.82 13.39
N PHE A 60 -9.17 -10.62 13.12
CA PHE A 60 -9.97 -9.41 12.93
C PHE A 60 -10.92 -9.52 11.73
N MET A 61 -10.48 -10.12 10.62
CA MET A 61 -11.30 -10.28 9.41
C MET A 61 -12.05 -11.61 9.32
N ASN A 62 -12.00 -12.44 10.37
CA ASN A 62 -12.57 -13.80 10.38
C ASN A 62 -12.09 -14.67 9.19
N TRP A 63 -10.79 -14.57 8.88
CA TRP A 63 -10.15 -15.32 7.81
C TRP A 63 -9.14 -16.32 8.37
N PRO A 64 -9.34 -17.64 8.19
CA PRO A 64 -8.47 -18.66 8.80
C PRO A 64 -7.23 -18.99 7.95
N GLY A 65 -7.18 -18.50 6.72
CA GLY A 65 -6.11 -18.79 5.77
C GLY A 65 -4.94 -17.81 5.84
N PRO A 66 -3.90 -18.03 5.03
CA PRO A 66 -2.74 -17.14 4.94
C PRO A 66 -3.12 -15.70 4.59
N THR A 67 -2.36 -14.75 5.16
CA THR A 67 -2.52 -13.32 4.92
C THR A 67 -1.23 -12.70 4.40
N PHE A 68 -1.40 -11.72 3.54
CA PHE A 68 -0.34 -10.86 3.03
C PHE A 68 -0.59 -9.43 3.49
N THR A 69 0.47 -8.67 3.72
CA THR A 69 0.41 -7.21 3.82
C THR A 69 1.37 -6.58 2.85
N ASP A 70 0.95 -5.48 2.23
CA ASP A 70 1.87 -4.62 1.50
C ASP A 70 2.68 -3.72 2.45
N SER A 71 3.66 -3.01 1.89
CA SER A 71 4.50 -2.09 2.66
C SER A 71 3.84 -0.76 3.00
N GLY A 72 2.76 -0.40 2.30
CA GLY A 72 2.14 0.92 2.34
C GLY A 72 2.80 1.98 1.45
N GLY A 73 3.96 1.71 0.84
CA GLY A 73 4.72 2.67 0.02
C GLY A 73 3.91 3.19 -1.17
N PHE A 74 3.23 2.32 -1.89
CA PHE A 74 2.36 2.72 -3.01
C PHE A 74 1.28 3.72 -2.58
N GLN A 75 0.57 3.45 -1.49
CA GLN A 75 -0.55 4.28 -1.03
C GLN A 75 -0.05 5.65 -0.56
N VAL A 76 1.06 5.70 0.16
CA VAL A 76 1.69 6.95 0.59
C VAL A 76 1.99 7.84 -0.62
N MET A 77 2.60 7.28 -1.66
CA MET A 77 2.96 8.01 -2.87
C MET A 77 1.71 8.37 -3.69
N SER A 78 0.80 7.43 -3.91
CA SER A 78 -0.37 7.63 -4.77
C SER A 78 -1.39 8.59 -4.16
N LEU A 79 -1.61 8.55 -2.86
CA LEU A 79 -2.53 9.44 -2.15
C LEU A 79 -1.88 10.77 -1.81
N GLY A 80 -0.55 10.78 -1.59
CA GLY A 80 0.22 11.96 -1.24
C GLY A 80 0.60 12.86 -2.41
N SER A 81 0.79 12.31 -3.60
CA SER A 81 1.28 13.06 -4.78
C SER A 81 0.20 13.52 -5.75
N GLY A 82 -1.08 13.26 -5.47
CA GLY A 82 -2.15 13.63 -6.41
C GLY A 82 -2.10 12.86 -7.74
N PHE A 83 -1.80 11.58 -7.68
CA PHE A 83 -1.57 10.62 -8.78
C PHE A 83 -2.65 10.59 -9.89
N LYS A 84 -3.71 11.37 -9.76
CA LYS A 84 -4.80 11.48 -10.74
C LYS A 84 -4.36 11.93 -12.14
N LYS A 85 -3.12 12.40 -12.32
CA LYS A 85 -2.64 12.96 -13.59
C LYS A 85 -1.70 12.07 -14.40
N VAL A 86 -1.17 11.01 -13.82
CA VAL A 86 -0.20 10.12 -14.51
C VAL A 86 -0.89 9.07 -15.39
N ILE A 87 -2.19 8.85 -15.19
CA ILE A 87 -2.97 7.89 -15.99
C ILE A 87 -3.79 8.58 -17.09
N ASP A 88 -3.67 9.87 -17.29
CA ASP A 88 -4.18 10.51 -18.51
C ASP A 88 -3.29 10.05 -19.68
N MET A 89 -3.72 8.98 -20.33
CA MET A 89 -3.21 8.54 -21.63
C MET A 89 -3.44 9.66 -22.64
N LYS A 90 -2.55 10.63 -22.70
CA LYS A 90 -2.53 11.58 -23.81
C LYS A 90 -2.12 10.79 -25.06
N GLY A 91 -3.03 10.78 -26.02
CA GLY A 91 -2.79 10.27 -27.35
C GLY A 91 -1.58 10.92 -28.03
N PRO A 92 -1.15 10.45 -29.22
CA PRO A 92 0.05 10.88 -29.90
C PRO A 92 0.00 12.40 -30.19
N GLY A 93 0.88 13.18 -29.56
CA GLY A 93 1.00 14.64 -29.78
C GLY A 93 1.38 15.47 -28.55
N ALA A 94 1.73 14.89 -27.42
CA ALA A 94 2.21 15.67 -26.27
C ALA A 94 3.69 16.09 -26.47
N PRO A 95 4.08 17.34 -26.18
CA PRO A 95 5.46 17.79 -26.33
C PRO A 95 6.39 17.03 -25.38
N GLU A 96 7.49 16.52 -25.92
CA GLU A 96 8.61 15.98 -25.17
C GLU A 96 9.30 17.10 -24.38
N GLY A 97 9.47 16.92 -23.09
CA GLY A 97 10.42 17.71 -22.31
C GLY A 97 9.85 18.49 -21.14
N GLN A 98 9.47 17.78 -20.08
CA GLN A 98 9.54 18.29 -18.70
C GLN A 98 9.76 17.10 -17.78
N GLY A 99 10.80 17.18 -16.94
CA GLY A 99 11.21 16.12 -16.04
C GLY A 99 10.12 15.76 -15.00
N ALA A 100 10.21 14.56 -14.43
CA ALA A 100 9.24 13.99 -13.48
C ALA A 100 8.99 14.86 -12.21
N ASP A 101 9.79 15.90 -11.98
CA ASP A 101 9.64 16.83 -10.86
C ASP A 101 8.45 17.79 -10.98
N ASP A 102 7.85 17.95 -12.18
CA ASP A 102 6.78 18.93 -12.44
C ASP A 102 5.36 18.34 -12.54
N ALA A 103 5.16 17.07 -12.21
CA ALA A 103 3.85 16.40 -12.30
C ALA A 103 2.89 16.74 -11.15
N VAL A 104 3.20 17.77 -10.33
CA VAL A 104 2.31 18.27 -9.27
C VAL A 104 1.41 19.35 -9.85
N ALA A 105 0.09 19.15 -9.77
CA ALA A 105 -0.87 20.17 -10.18
C ALA A 105 -0.61 21.48 -9.41
N PRO A 106 -0.52 22.64 -10.10
CA PRO A 106 -0.35 23.93 -9.43
C PRO A 106 -1.50 24.16 -8.44
N GLY A 107 -1.18 24.34 -7.15
CA GLY A 107 -2.15 24.73 -6.13
C GLY A 107 -2.52 23.69 -5.06
N LYS A 108 -2.09 22.43 -5.15
CA LYS A 108 -2.17 21.47 -4.03
C LYS A 108 -0.77 21.17 -3.52
N GLY A 109 -0.47 21.58 -2.28
CA GLY A 109 0.78 21.23 -1.62
C GLY A 109 1.04 19.72 -1.66
N ARG A 110 2.29 19.29 -1.82
CA ARG A 110 2.69 17.89 -1.75
C ARG A 110 2.23 17.31 -0.41
N LEU A 111 1.45 16.25 -0.47
CA LEU A 111 1.01 15.52 0.73
C LEU A 111 2.04 14.48 1.18
N ALA A 112 3.03 14.16 0.35
CA ALA A 112 4.14 13.27 0.66
C ALA A 112 5.48 13.90 0.28
N ASN A 113 6.52 13.60 1.07
CA ASN A 113 7.91 14.03 0.84
C ASN A 113 8.84 12.88 1.23
N VAL A 114 9.59 12.38 0.25
CA VAL A 114 10.58 11.30 0.39
C VAL A 114 11.93 11.90 0.77
N ASP A 115 12.67 11.25 1.64
CA ASP A 115 14.07 11.48 1.97
C ASP A 115 14.81 10.12 2.08
N ASP A 116 16.11 10.12 2.35
CA ASP A 116 16.95 8.93 2.36
C ASP A 116 16.52 7.87 3.40
N ASP A 117 15.80 8.28 4.45
CA ASP A 117 15.37 7.38 5.53
C ASP A 117 13.92 6.92 5.40
N GLY A 118 13.13 7.52 4.49
CA GLY A 118 11.72 7.16 4.33
C GLY A 118 10.85 8.28 3.78
N VAL A 119 9.59 8.31 4.17
CA VAL A 119 8.61 9.25 3.63
C VAL A 119 7.76 9.91 4.70
N TRP A 120 7.63 11.23 4.61
CA TRP A 120 6.64 12.01 5.35
C TRP A 120 5.38 12.16 4.52
N PHE A 121 4.24 11.94 5.12
CA PHE A 121 2.96 12.14 4.45
C PHE A 121 1.90 12.72 5.40
N LYS A 122 0.83 13.24 4.81
CA LYS A 122 -0.36 13.63 5.55
C LYS A 122 -1.46 12.61 5.37
N SER A 123 -2.07 12.20 6.48
CA SER A 123 -3.26 11.35 6.44
C SER A 123 -4.34 11.99 5.56
N HIS A 124 -4.88 11.22 4.63
CA HIS A 124 -5.99 11.66 3.81
C HIS A 124 -7.32 11.68 4.58
N LEU A 125 -7.35 11.07 5.77
CA LEU A 125 -8.53 11.03 6.66
C LEU A 125 -8.57 12.25 7.60
N THR A 126 -7.45 12.52 8.30
CA THR A 126 -7.39 13.52 9.37
C THR A 126 -6.54 14.73 9.03
N GLY A 127 -5.63 14.61 8.04
CA GLY A 127 -4.66 15.64 7.70
C GLY A 127 -3.41 15.65 8.58
N ASP A 128 -3.32 14.78 9.58
CA ASP A 128 -2.16 14.65 10.45
C ASP A 128 -0.92 14.19 9.70
N ARG A 129 0.25 14.59 10.19
CA ARG A 129 1.53 14.26 9.58
C ARG A 129 2.07 12.96 10.18
N HIS A 130 2.42 12.03 9.32
CA HIS A 130 2.98 10.73 9.65
C HIS A 130 4.33 10.53 8.95
N ARG A 131 5.12 9.59 9.46
CA ARG A 131 6.36 9.14 8.84
C ARG A 131 6.38 7.63 8.71
N PHE A 132 6.68 7.15 7.52
CA PHE A 132 7.04 5.76 7.28
C PHE A 132 8.54 5.66 6.99
N THR A 133 9.17 4.72 7.65
CA THR A 133 10.50 4.20 7.35
C THR A 133 10.38 2.69 7.13
N PRO A 134 11.40 1.99 6.64
CA PRO A 134 11.37 0.53 6.57
C PRO A 134 10.99 -0.14 7.90
N GLU A 135 11.55 0.35 9.02
CA GLU A 135 11.28 -0.19 10.36
C GLU A 135 9.83 0.04 10.79
N VAL A 136 9.29 1.25 10.54
CA VAL A 136 7.90 1.58 10.87
C VAL A 136 6.95 0.71 10.04
N SER A 137 7.19 0.58 8.73
CA SER A 137 6.36 -0.25 7.85
C SER A 137 6.36 -1.72 8.30
N VAL A 138 7.54 -2.27 8.58
CA VAL A 138 7.64 -3.66 9.07
C VAL A 138 7.03 -3.81 10.46
N GLY A 139 7.21 -2.83 11.34
CA GLY A 139 6.57 -2.82 12.68
C GLY A 139 5.04 -2.88 12.59
N ILE A 140 4.44 -2.05 11.73
CA ILE A 140 3.00 -2.09 11.45
C ILE A 140 2.58 -3.48 10.95
N GLN A 141 3.29 -4.05 9.98
CA GLN A 141 2.98 -5.37 9.43
C GLN A 141 3.10 -6.48 10.48
N HIS A 142 4.05 -6.36 11.44
CA HIS A 142 4.14 -7.27 12.59
C HIS A 142 2.92 -7.18 13.49
N ASN A 143 2.46 -5.97 13.83
CA ASN A 143 1.24 -5.77 14.62
C ASN A 143 0.00 -6.32 13.90
N LEU A 144 -0.04 -6.21 12.56
CA LEU A 144 -1.07 -6.85 11.75
C LEU A 144 -0.99 -8.38 11.77
N GLY A 145 0.16 -8.97 12.14
CA GLY A 145 0.34 -10.42 12.24
C GLY A 145 0.23 -11.17 10.92
N ALA A 146 0.63 -10.55 9.80
CA ALA A 146 0.56 -11.18 8.48
C ALA A 146 1.56 -12.33 8.33
N ASP A 147 1.21 -13.38 7.57
CA ASP A 147 2.11 -14.49 7.27
C ASP A 147 3.22 -14.10 6.29
N ILE A 148 2.90 -13.21 5.35
CA ILE A 148 3.83 -12.71 4.34
C ILE A 148 3.76 -11.18 4.30
N MET A 149 4.90 -10.55 4.50
CA MET A 149 5.07 -9.11 4.56
C MET A 149 5.95 -8.63 3.42
N PHE A 150 5.57 -7.55 2.76
CA PHE A 150 6.41 -6.95 1.72
C PHE A 150 7.37 -5.94 2.32
N ALA A 151 8.60 -5.94 1.80
CA ALA A 151 9.58 -4.92 2.13
C ALA A 151 9.07 -3.52 1.75
N PHE A 152 9.50 -2.51 2.51
CA PHE A 152 9.20 -1.13 2.18
C PHE A 152 10.01 -0.71 0.96
N ASP A 153 9.33 -0.41 -0.12
CA ASP A 153 9.90 -0.02 -1.41
C ASP A 153 9.58 1.43 -1.77
N GLU A 154 10.43 2.03 -2.57
CA GLU A 154 10.15 3.31 -3.19
C GLU A 154 9.50 3.09 -4.55
N LEU A 155 8.29 3.61 -4.72
CA LEU A 155 7.56 3.49 -5.98
C LEU A 155 8.22 4.35 -7.07
N THR A 156 8.71 3.70 -8.11
CA THR A 156 9.15 4.35 -9.34
C THR A 156 8.09 4.26 -10.44
N THR A 157 8.15 5.17 -11.41
CA THR A 157 7.25 5.19 -12.56
C THR A 157 8.03 4.97 -13.85
N LEU A 158 7.33 4.63 -14.94
CA LEU A 158 7.93 4.49 -16.27
C LEU A 158 8.54 5.80 -16.82
N HIS A 159 8.23 6.94 -16.21
CA HIS A 159 8.75 8.25 -16.59
C HIS A 159 9.99 8.67 -15.79
N ASN A 160 10.32 7.95 -14.73
CA ASN A 160 11.54 8.21 -13.97
C ASN A 160 12.78 7.88 -14.80
N SER A 161 13.85 8.66 -14.61
CA SER A 161 15.13 8.38 -15.26
C SER A 161 15.69 7.03 -14.77
N ARG A 162 16.54 6.42 -15.60
CA ARG A 162 17.25 5.20 -15.21
C ARG A 162 18.06 5.38 -13.93
N GLY A 163 18.76 6.52 -13.79
CA GLY A 163 19.54 6.82 -12.58
C GLY A 163 18.67 6.84 -11.32
N TYR A 164 17.48 7.48 -11.36
CA TYR A 164 16.55 7.46 -10.25
C TYR A 164 16.03 6.05 -9.93
N GLN A 165 15.76 5.23 -10.97
CA GLN A 165 15.32 3.85 -10.74
C GLN A 165 16.43 2.97 -10.13
N GLU A 166 17.70 3.23 -10.48
CA GLU A 166 18.87 2.55 -9.89
C GLU A 166 19.12 3.01 -8.44
N GLU A 167 18.80 4.26 -8.10
CA GLU A 167 18.90 4.82 -6.74
C GLU A 167 17.79 4.30 -5.81
N ALA A 168 16.60 4.07 -6.36
CA ALA A 168 15.43 3.56 -5.61
C ALA A 168 15.46 2.04 -5.34
N LEU A 169 16.51 1.33 -5.80
CA LEU A 169 16.72 -0.11 -5.55
C LEU A 169 17.53 -0.37 -4.28
#